data_3bc01fa16339e2363071a255684b01d9
#
_entry.id   3bc01fa16339e2363071a255684b01d9
#
_cell.length_a   1.000
_cell.length_b   1.000
_cell.length_c   1.000
_cell.angle_alpha   90.00
_cell.angle_beta   90.00
_cell.angle_gamma   90.00
#
_symmetry.space_group_name_H-M   'P 1'
#
loop_
_entity.id
_entity.type
_entity.pdbx_description
1 polymer ?
#
loop_
_entity_poly.entity_id
_entity_poly.type
_entity_poly.pdbx_seq_one_letter_code
_entity_poly.pdbx_strand_id
1 'polypeptide(L)'
;EYRHIDGVDGEISIKNAWEILSESGATTLPSVNENGNLVGLITVRDIAMTYMEVYDNRVIASAHTPYKNIINTLSADLIVGDEKDYVHTGKVLISAANPDMMENYIEQCDIVILGNRYESQLCAIEMDAQCIIICDGAVVSKTITKLAEDHNCSIIRTPYDTYTAARLINQSIPIRYFMKKDNLITFSTEDYIRDIRTVMAVSYTHLTLP
;
A
#
# COMPACT_ATOMS: atom_id res chain seq x y z
N GLU A 1 23.30 -16.41 -20.15
CA GLU A 1 23.48 -15.22 -19.33
C GLU A 1 22.25 -15.11 -18.42
N TYR A 2 22.43 -15.14 -17.11
CA TYR A 2 21.35 -14.96 -16.16
C TYR A 2 21.48 -13.56 -15.53
N ARG A 3 20.36 -12.95 -15.20
CA ARG A 3 20.30 -11.66 -14.55
C ARG A 3 20.10 -11.88 -13.07
N HIS A 4 20.95 -11.30 -12.24
CA HIS A 4 20.73 -11.28 -10.80
C HIS A 4 19.69 -10.21 -10.47
N ILE A 5 18.69 -10.57 -9.66
CA ILE A 5 17.68 -9.67 -9.12
C ILE A 5 17.61 -9.96 -7.62
N ASP A 6 17.83 -8.93 -6.82
CA ASP A 6 17.74 -9.04 -5.37
C ASP A 6 16.29 -9.29 -4.94
N GLY A 7 16.12 -10.18 -3.96
CA GLY A 7 14.82 -10.41 -3.35
C GLY A 7 14.42 -9.25 -2.45
N VAL A 8 13.11 -8.98 -2.41
CA VAL A 8 12.54 -7.91 -1.59
C VAL A 8 11.62 -8.48 -0.51
N ASP A 9 11.41 -7.71 0.56
CA ASP A 9 10.41 -8.01 1.57
C ASP A 9 8.99 -7.84 0.99
N GLY A 10 8.10 -8.78 1.31
CA GLY A 10 6.69 -8.72 0.92
C GLY A 10 5.91 -7.53 1.50
N GLU A 11 6.45 -6.86 2.51
CA GLU A 11 5.86 -5.66 3.13
C GLU A 11 6.05 -4.39 2.29
N ILE A 12 6.93 -4.36 1.29
CA ILE A 12 7.09 -3.17 0.44
C ILE A 12 5.79 -2.87 -0.32
N SER A 13 5.54 -1.59 -0.59
CA SER A 13 4.36 -1.15 -1.32
C SER A 13 4.41 -1.53 -2.81
N ILE A 14 3.25 -1.59 -3.46
CA ILE A 14 3.17 -1.73 -4.92
C ILE A 14 3.98 -0.62 -5.61
N LYS A 15 3.93 0.60 -5.10
CA LYS A 15 4.70 1.73 -5.63
C LYS A 15 6.20 1.43 -5.61
N ASN A 16 6.74 0.98 -4.48
CA ASN A 16 8.17 0.67 -4.37
C ASN A 16 8.56 -0.52 -5.26
N ALA A 17 7.72 -1.54 -5.35
CA ALA A 17 7.97 -2.67 -6.25
C ALA A 17 8.02 -2.22 -7.73
N TRP A 18 7.13 -1.31 -8.14
CA TRP A 18 7.14 -0.71 -9.46
C TRP A 18 8.43 0.09 -9.72
N GLU A 19 8.88 0.90 -8.76
CA GLU A 19 10.12 1.67 -8.86
C GLU A 19 11.32 0.74 -9.08
N ILE A 20 11.45 -0.33 -8.27
CA ILE A 20 12.53 -1.33 -8.40
C ILE A 20 12.49 -2.02 -9.77
N LEU A 21 11.32 -2.45 -10.23
CA LEU A 21 11.16 -3.09 -11.54
C LEU A 21 11.52 -2.15 -12.68
N SER A 22 11.08 -0.89 -12.59
CA SER A 22 11.38 0.15 -13.57
C SER A 22 12.88 0.46 -13.67
N GLU A 23 13.54 0.63 -12.54
CA GLU A 23 14.96 0.94 -12.47
C GLU A 23 15.83 -0.24 -12.92
N SER A 24 15.49 -1.44 -12.47
CA SER A 24 16.19 -2.65 -12.84
C SER A 24 15.91 -3.10 -14.29
N GLY A 25 14.81 -2.66 -14.90
CA GLY A 25 14.28 -3.17 -16.17
C GLY A 25 13.91 -4.66 -16.10
N ALA A 26 13.68 -5.19 -14.90
CA ALA A 26 13.16 -6.54 -14.68
C ALA A 26 11.65 -6.57 -14.88
N THR A 27 11.11 -7.74 -15.21
CA THR A 27 9.66 -7.96 -15.35
C THR A 27 9.06 -8.71 -14.16
N THR A 28 9.91 -9.26 -13.30
CA THR A 28 9.52 -10.07 -12.14
C THR A 28 10.41 -9.73 -10.96
N LEU A 29 9.82 -9.60 -9.78
CA LEU A 29 10.50 -9.31 -8.54
C LEU A 29 10.24 -10.45 -7.55
N PRO A 30 11.28 -11.15 -7.08
CA PRO A 30 11.15 -12.18 -6.05
C PRO A 30 10.95 -11.54 -4.68
N SER A 31 10.02 -12.09 -3.89
CA SER A 31 9.88 -11.75 -2.48
C SER A 31 10.51 -12.83 -1.61
N VAL A 32 11.29 -12.42 -0.63
CA VAL A 32 12.02 -13.30 0.27
C VAL A 32 11.67 -12.98 1.72
N ASN A 33 11.76 -14.00 2.58
CA ASN A 33 11.65 -13.81 4.03
C ASN A 33 12.99 -13.39 4.65
N GLU A 34 13.01 -13.18 5.96
CA GLU A 34 14.19 -12.79 6.74
C GLU A 34 15.38 -13.79 6.61
N ASN A 35 15.10 -15.04 6.29
CA ASN A 35 16.10 -16.09 6.05
C ASN A 35 16.59 -16.14 4.59
N GLY A 36 16.12 -15.25 3.73
CA GLY A 36 16.46 -15.22 2.31
C GLY A 36 15.71 -16.27 1.46
N ASN A 37 14.73 -16.98 2.01
CA ASN A 37 13.95 -17.97 1.27
C ASN A 37 12.86 -17.28 0.44
N LEU A 38 12.69 -17.74 -0.80
CA LEU A 38 11.64 -17.27 -1.70
C LEU A 38 10.26 -17.60 -1.13
N VAL A 39 9.43 -16.57 -0.95
CA VAL A 39 8.05 -16.68 -0.43
C VAL A 39 7.00 -16.22 -1.44
N GLY A 40 7.40 -15.57 -2.52
CA GLY A 40 6.49 -15.13 -3.56
C GLY A 40 7.18 -14.48 -4.75
N LEU A 41 6.40 -14.25 -5.79
CA LEU A 41 6.81 -13.51 -6.99
C LEU A 41 5.74 -12.49 -7.33
N ILE A 42 6.15 -11.28 -7.67
CA ILE A 42 5.27 -10.27 -8.26
C ILE A 42 5.82 -9.84 -9.62
N THR A 43 4.94 -9.69 -10.60
CA THR A 43 5.31 -9.30 -11.96
C THR A 43 4.78 -7.91 -12.30
N VAL A 44 5.35 -7.29 -13.34
CA VAL A 44 4.79 -6.04 -13.92
C VAL A 44 3.32 -6.23 -14.29
N ARG A 45 2.91 -7.43 -14.76
CA ARG A 45 1.52 -7.74 -15.09
C ARG A 45 0.64 -7.71 -13.84
N ASP A 46 1.08 -8.29 -12.73
CA ASP A 46 0.31 -8.30 -11.49
C ASP A 46 0.09 -6.87 -10.99
N ILE A 47 1.13 -6.05 -11.05
CA ILE A 47 1.02 -4.61 -10.72
C ILE A 47 0.04 -3.90 -11.66
N ALA A 48 0.13 -4.13 -12.98
CA ALA A 48 -0.78 -3.53 -13.95
C ALA A 48 -2.25 -3.93 -13.69
N MET A 49 -2.49 -5.19 -13.32
CA MET A 49 -3.84 -5.67 -12.97
C MET A 49 -4.40 -4.94 -11.77
N THR A 50 -3.57 -4.59 -10.76
CA THR A 50 -4.03 -3.83 -9.59
C THR A 50 -4.62 -2.46 -9.96
N TYR A 51 -4.20 -1.86 -11.07
CA TYR A 51 -4.73 -0.59 -11.55
C TYR A 51 -6.03 -0.74 -12.36
N MET A 52 -6.29 -1.93 -12.90
CA MET A 52 -7.47 -2.22 -13.71
C MET A 52 -8.63 -2.76 -12.87
N GLU A 53 -8.34 -3.30 -11.71
CA GLU A 53 -9.35 -3.83 -10.80
C GLU A 53 -10.00 -2.72 -9.96
N VAL A 54 -11.29 -2.88 -9.71
CA VAL A 54 -12.03 -2.00 -8.79
C VAL A 54 -11.98 -2.63 -7.41
N TYR A 55 -11.20 -2.02 -6.55
CA TYR A 55 -11.12 -2.44 -5.15
C TYR A 55 -12.18 -1.75 -4.30
N ASP A 56 -12.68 -2.49 -3.31
CA ASP A 56 -13.46 -1.95 -2.22
C ASP A 56 -12.60 -0.94 -1.42
N ASN A 57 -13.22 0.07 -0.86
CA ASN A 57 -12.57 1.07 -0.01
C ASN A 57 -12.01 0.49 1.31
N ARG A 58 -12.23 -0.79 1.60
CA ARG A 58 -11.65 -1.55 2.71
C ARG A 58 -10.35 -2.29 2.34
N VAL A 59 -9.90 -2.23 1.10
CA VAL A 59 -8.71 -2.99 0.63
C VAL A 59 -7.46 -2.68 1.43
N ILE A 60 -7.26 -1.43 1.85
CA ILE A 60 -6.13 -0.99 2.68
C ILE A 60 -6.08 -1.77 4.00
N ALA A 61 -7.24 -1.91 4.66
CA ALA A 61 -7.37 -2.68 5.90
C ALA A 61 -7.27 -4.20 5.64
N SER A 62 -7.91 -4.70 4.60
CA SER A 62 -7.87 -6.13 4.24
C SER A 62 -6.46 -6.61 3.92
N ALA A 63 -5.63 -5.74 3.40
CA ALA A 63 -4.22 -6.01 3.11
C ALA A 63 -3.32 -5.82 4.35
N HIS A 64 -3.83 -5.38 5.50
CA HIS A 64 -3.05 -4.99 6.67
C HIS A 64 -1.90 -4.07 6.28
N THR A 65 -2.23 -2.96 5.62
CA THR A 65 -1.24 -2.05 5.04
C THR A 65 -0.47 -1.33 6.13
N PRO A 66 0.90 -1.34 6.10
CA PRO A 66 1.70 -0.58 7.05
C PRO A 66 1.51 0.94 6.86
N TYR A 67 1.44 1.69 7.95
CA TYR A 67 1.40 3.17 7.89
C TYR A 67 2.61 3.74 7.15
N LYS A 68 3.79 3.15 7.34
CA LYS A 68 5.01 3.51 6.60
C LYS A 68 4.80 3.52 5.08
N ASN A 69 4.06 2.54 4.54
CA ASN A 69 3.77 2.49 3.11
C ASN A 69 2.85 3.65 2.68
N ILE A 70 1.84 3.98 3.48
CA ILE A 70 0.93 5.10 3.21
C ILE A 70 1.71 6.41 3.21
N ILE A 71 2.54 6.64 4.24
CA ILE A 71 3.40 7.81 4.38
C ILE A 71 4.31 7.97 3.17
N ASN A 72 5.04 6.92 2.79
CA ASN A 72 5.95 6.94 1.65
C ASN A 72 5.22 7.15 0.31
N THR A 73 4.08 6.46 0.13
CA THR A 73 3.30 6.57 -1.11
C THR A 73 2.75 7.97 -1.32
N LEU A 74 2.31 8.60 -0.25
CA LEU A 74 1.74 9.96 -0.29
C LEU A 74 2.78 11.06 -0.11
N SER A 75 4.08 10.73 -0.08
CA SER A 75 5.16 11.70 0.19
C SER A 75 4.86 12.56 1.42
N ALA A 76 4.37 11.93 2.47
CA ALA A 76 3.72 12.56 3.61
C ALA A 76 4.63 12.61 4.85
N ASP A 77 4.28 13.51 5.76
CA ASP A 77 4.83 13.56 7.12
C ASP A 77 3.85 12.90 8.10
N LEU A 78 4.37 12.12 9.03
CA LEU A 78 3.62 11.64 10.19
C LEU A 78 3.63 12.72 11.28
N ILE A 79 2.45 13.24 11.65
CA ILE A 79 2.30 14.27 12.68
C ILE A 79 1.96 13.65 14.04
N VAL A 80 1.07 12.64 14.05
CA VAL A 80 0.65 11.87 15.23
C VAL A 80 0.57 10.40 14.84
N GLY A 81 1.00 9.51 15.73
CA GLY A 81 0.93 8.05 15.53
C GLY A 81 2.29 7.38 15.46
N ASP A 82 2.32 6.11 15.05
CA ASP A 82 3.53 5.31 14.85
C ASP A 82 3.58 4.77 13.41
N GLU A 83 4.67 5.02 12.69
CA GLU A 83 4.86 4.50 11.32
C GLU A 83 4.96 2.98 11.24
N LYS A 84 5.23 2.31 12.37
CA LYS A 84 5.33 0.85 12.47
C LYS A 84 3.99 0.16 12.61
N ASP A 85 2.94 0.92 12.88
CA ASP A 85 1.59 0.38 12.98
C ASP A 85 1.04 -0.04 11.60
N TYR A 86 -0.04 -0.81 11.65
CA TYR A 86 -0.76 -1.35 10.50
C TYR A 86 -2.22 -0.93 10.52
N VAL A 87 -2.80 -0.78 9.34
CA VAL A 87 -4.25 -0.61 9.19
C VAL A 87 -4.91 -1.99 9.28
N HIS A 88 -5.73 -2.21 10.30
CA HIS A 88 -6.37 -3.52 10.53
C HIS A 88 -7.85 -3.56 10.14
N THR A 89 -8.56 -2.45 10.26
CA THR A 89 -10.00 -2.34 10.01
C THR A 89 -10.34 -1.00 9.37
N GLY A 90 -11.61 -0.78 9.06
CA GLY A 90 -12.12 0.48 8.54
C GLY A 90 -12.02 0.59 7.02
N LYS A 91 -12.59 1.66 6.52
CA LYS A 91 -12.60 2.01 5.09
C LYS A 91 -11.90 3.34 4.85
N VAL A 92 -11.48 3.57 3.62
CA VAL A 92 -10.95 4.86 3.19
C VAL A 92 -12.10 5.72 2.67
N LEU A 93 -12.24 6.90 3.23
CA LEU A 93 -13.25 7.88 2.86
C LEU A 93 -12.61 9.19 2.42
N ILE A 94 -13.23 9.85 1.45
CA ILE A 94 -12.91 11.23 1.06
C ILE A 94 -13.97 12.14 1.66
N SER A 95 -13.57 13.01 2.56
CA SER A 95 -14.48 13.97 3.18
C SER A 95 -14.55 15.26 2.35
N ALA A 96 -15.53 15.32 1.46
CA ALA A 96 -15.87 16.52 0.69
C ALA A 96 -17.16 17.19 1.21
N ALA A 97 -17.83 16.60 2.22
CA ALA A 97 -19.10 17.08 2.76
C ALA A 97 -18.91 18.11 3.89
N ASN A 98 -20.00 18.76 4.27
CA ASN A 98 -20.03 19.57 5.49
C ASN A 98 -19.93 18.66 6.74
N PRO A 99 -19.37 19.15 7.85
CA PRO A 99 -19.22 18.35 9.08
C PRO A 99 -20.50 17.65 9.53
N ASP A 100 -21.65 18.33 9.52
CA ASP A 100 -22.95 17.76 9.88
C ASP A 100 -23.36 16.55 9.04
N MET A 101 -22.83 16.45 7.79
CA MET A 101 -23.07 15.31 6.92
C MET A 101 -22.03 14.22 7.12
N MET A 102 -20.82 14.56 7.58
CA MET A 102 -19.73 13.63 7.79
C MET A 102 -20.04 12.60 8.87
N GLU A 103 -20.73 12.99 9.94
CA GLU A 103 -21.16 12.12 11.02
C GLU A 103 -21.98 10.89 10.54
N ASN A 104 -22.65 11.04 9.39
CA ASN A 104 -23.45 9.94 8.81
C ASN A 104 -22.62 8.92 8.00
N TYR A 105 -21.37 9.23 7.67
CA TYR A 105 -20.54 8.42 6.77
C TYR A 105 -19.30 7.85 7.44
N ILE A 106 -18.76 8.54 8.46
CA ILE A 106 -17.56 8.11 9.17
C ILE A 106 -17.98 7.07 10.22
N GLU A 107 -17.33 5.93 10.16
CA GLU A 107 -17.44 4.87 11.16
C GLU A 107 -16.12 4.79 11.96
N GLN A 108 -16.20 4.20 13.14
CA GLN A 108 -15.03 3.94 13.96
C GLN A 108 -13.95 3.21 13.17
N CYS A 109 -12.70 3.61 13.34
CA CYS A 109 -11.53 3.07 12.66
C CYS A 109 -11.45 3.35 11.14
N ASP A 110 -12.23 4.30 10.59
CA ASP A 110 -12.06 4.72 9.21
C ASP A 110 -10.78 5.55 9.00
N ILE A 111 -10.28 5.55 7.78
CA ILE A 111 -9.23 6.47 7.30
C ILE A 111 -9.92 7.58 6.51
N VAL A 112 -9.76 8.82 6.95
CA VAL A 112 -10.46 9.95 6.33
C VAL A 112 -9.47 10.88 5.63
N ILE A 113 -9.58 10.99 4.30
CA ILE A 113 -8.81 11.93 3.49
C ILE A 113 -9.59 13.25 3.44
N LEU A 114 -8.97 14.32 3.90
CA LEU A 114 -9.63 15.62 4.03
C LEU A 114 -8.64 16.79 3.83
N GLY A 115 -9.20 17.98 3.65
CA GLY A 115 -8.44 19.21 3.48
C GLY A 115 -8.15 19.94 4.80
N ASN A 116 -8.00 21.26 4.71
CA ASN A 116 -7.57 22.13 5.80
C ASN A 116 -8.70 22.65 6.70
N ARG A 117 -9.94 22.19 6.52
CA ARG A 117 -11.07 22.64 7.35
C ARG A 117 -10.97 22.07 8.76
N TYR A 118 -10.83 22.96 9.73
CA TYR A 118 -10.72 22.60 11.15
C TYR A 118 -11.89 21.76 11.65
N GLU A 119 -13.12 22.15 11.31
CA GLU A 119 -14.35 21.45 11.71
C GLU A 119 -14.42 20.03 11.16
N SER A 120 -13.92 19.80 9.92
CA SER A 120 -13.86 18.48 9.34
C SER A 120 -12.82 17.57 10.01
N GLN A 121 -11.67 18.14 10.40
CA GLN A 121 -10.65 17.43 11.15
C GLN A 121 -11.16 17.04 12.54
N LEU A 122 -11.81 17.98 13.23
CA LEU A 122 -12.45 17.79 14.54
C LEU A 122 -13.48 16.66 14.47
N CYS A 123 -14.44 16.76 13.55
CA CYS A 123 -15.50 15.75 13.38
C CYS A 123 -14.93 14.36 13.12
N ALA A 124 -13.96 14.20 12.21
CA ALA A 124 -13.37 12.90 11.91
C ALA A 124 -12.71 12.25 13.13
N ILE A 125 -12.01 13.03 13.96
CA ILE A 125 -11.37 12.52 15.17
C ILE A 125 -12.42 12.16 16.23
N GLU A 126 -13.43 13.00 16.45
CA GLU A 126 -14.53 12.74 17.41
C GLU A 126 -15.38 11.53 17.02
N MET A 127 -15.42 11.16 15.73
CA MET A 127 -16.04 9.92 15.23
C MET A 127 -15.12 8.71 15.35
N ASP A 128 -14.02 8.80 16.10
CA ASP A 128 -13.04 7.73 16.30
C ASP A 128 -12.43 7.17 15.01
N ALA A 129 -12.17 8.04 14.02
CA ALA A 129 -11.35 7.65 12.88
C ALA A 129 -9.95 7.21 13.37
N GLN A 130 -9.43 6.10 12.82
CA GLN A 130 -8.09 5.65 13.18
C GLN A 130 -6.99 6.53 12.59
N CYS A 131 -7.29 7.19 11.46
CA CYS A 131 -6.33 8.06 10.77
C CYS A 131 -7.04 9.15 9.99
N ILE A 132 -6.51 10.37 10.07
CA ILE A 132 -6.86 11.43 9.15
C ILE A 132 -5.65 11.78 8.26
N ILE A 133 -5.91 11.92 6.96
CA ILE A 133 -4.90 12.32 5.96
C ILE A 133 -5.21 13.75 5.54
N ILE A 134 -4.38 14.68 5.98
CA ILE A 134 -4.56 16.11 5.72
C ILE A 134 -3.79 16.49 4.46
N CYS A 135 -4.53 16.99 3.46
CA CYS A 135 -4.04 17.32 2.13
C CYS A 135 -3.52 18.75 2.00
N ASP A 136 -2.92 19.07 0.83
CA ASP A 136 -2.40 20.39 0.44
C ASP A 136 -1.29 20.93 1.38
N GLY A 137 -0.61 20.07 2.11
CA GLY A 137 0.43 20.46 3.06
C GLY A 137 -0.07 21.35 4.21
N ALA A 138 -1.38 21.32 4.48
CA ALA A 138 -2.01 22.22 5.43
C ALA A 138 -1.42 22.08 6.85
N VAL A 139 -1.30 23.20 7.55
CA VAL A 139 -0.78 23.22 8.92
C VAL A 139 -1.81 22.65 9.88
N VAL A 140 -1.40 21.67 10.67
CA VAL A 140 -2.23 21.06 11.71
C VAL A 140 -2.13 21.89 12.99
N SER A 141 -3.27 22.29 13.58
CA SER A 141 -3.28 23.04 14.82
C SER A 141 -2.89 22.16 16.02
N LYS A 142 -2.30 22.77 17.05
CA LYS A 142 -1.98 22.07 18.30
C LYS A 142 -3.20 21.45 18.98
N THR A 143 -4.37 22.07 18.84
CA THR A 143 -5.63 21.55 19.39
C THR A 143 -6.01 20.24 18.68
N ILE A 144 -5.93 20.19 17.37
CA ILE A 144 -6.20 18.97 16.58
C ILE A 144 -5.18 17.88 16.89
N THR A 145 -3.89 18.23 16.99
CA THR A 145 -2.83 17.26 17.35
C THR A 145 -3.11 16.61 18.70
N LYS A 146 -3.43 17.42 19.72
CA LYS A 146 -3.74 16.93 21.06
C LYS A 146 -5.00 16.06 21.08
N LEU A 147 -6.06 16.49 20.38
CA LEU A 147 -7.29 15.72 20.29
C LEU A 147 -7.04 14.36 19.64
N ALA A 148 -6.23 14.31 18.57
CA ALA A 148 -5.87 13.07 17.89
C ALA A 148 -5.08 12.12 18.80
N GLU A 149 -4.15 12.64 19.61
CA GLU A 149 -3.44 11.88 20.63
C GLU A 149 -4.41 11.27 21.66
N ASP A 150 -5.36 12.08 22.15
CA ASP A 150 -6.37 11.64 23.15
C ASP A 150 -7.31 10.55 22.58
N HIS A 151 -7.60 10.56 21.28
CA HIS A 151 -8.45 9.58 20.57
C HIS A 151 -7.66 8.44 19.90
N ASN A 152 -6.33 8.36 20.04
CA ASN A 152 -5.48 7.43 19.31
C ASN A 152 -5.67 7.49 17.78
N CYS A 153 -5.93 8.67 17.24
CA CYS A 153 -6.08 8.92 15.81
C CYS A 153 -4.74 9.35 15.22
N SER A 154 -4.25 8.64 14.23
CA SER A 154 -3.04 9.03 13.52
C SER A 154 -3.31 10.23 12.61
N ILE A 155 -2.34 11.15 12.49
CA ILE A 155 -2.39 12.28 11.56
C ILE A 155 -1.24 12.16 10.57
N ILE A 156 -1.59 12.04 9.31
CA ILE A 156 -0.66 12.06 8.17
C ILE A 156 -0.92 13.33 7.37
N ARG A 157 0.15 14.08 7.05
CA ARG A 157 0.06 15.30 6.24
C ARG A 157 0.77 15.10 4.90
N THR A 158 0.03 15.21 3.80
CA THR A 158 0.57 15.08 2.44
C THR A 158 0.55 16.41 1.69
N PRO A 159 1.55 16.68 0.82
CA PRO A 159 1.52 17.85 -0.07
C PRO A 159 0.50 17.71 -1.20
N TYR A 160 -0.01 16.51 -1.45
CA TYR A 160 -0.99 16.25 -2.51
C TYR A 160 -2.38 16.77 -2.15
N ASP A 161 -3.14 17.13 -3.18
CA ASP A 161 -4.58 17.41 -3.05
C ASP A 161 -5.38 16.12 -2.76
N THR A 162 -6.63 16.29 -2.34
CA THR A 162 -7.52 15.19 -1.93
C THR A 162 -7.73 14.15 -3.04
N TYR A 163 -7.88 14.57 -4.29
CA TYR A 163 -8.07 13.67 -5.42
C TYR A 163 -6.81 12.84 -5.66
N THR A 164 -5.65 13.48 -5.68
CA THR A 164 -4.36 12.82 -5.88
C THR A 164 -4.07 11.84 -4.75
N ALA A 165 -4.28 12.22 -3.49
CA ALA A 165 -4.10 11.35 -2.33
C ALA A 165 -5.01 10.12 -2.41
N ALA A 166 -6.30 10.32 -2.72
CA ALA A 166 -7.27 9.22 -2.87
C ALA A 166 -6.92 8.25 -4.00
N ARG A 167 -6.36 8.76 -5.10
CA ARG A 167 -5.93 7.95 -6.22
C ARG A 167 -4.66 7.15 -5.90
N LEU A 168 -3.75 7.72 -5.14
CA LEU A 168 -2.44 7.11 -4.86
C LEU A 168 -2.48 6.13 -3.68
N ILE A 169 -3.39 6.28 -2.72
CA ILE A 169 -3.35 5.52 -1.47
C ILE A 169 -3.34 4.00 -1.69
N ASN A 170 -4.03 3.49 -2.71
CA ASN A 170 -4.04 2.06 -3.02
C ASN A 170 -2.66 1.52 -3.45
N GLN A 171 -1.75 2.38 -3.90
CA GLN A 171 -0.38 1.99 -4.23
C GLN A 171 0.48 1.71 -2.99
N SER A 172 -0.03 2.03 -1.79
CA SER A 172 0.62 1.70 -0.52
C SER A 172 0.44 0.24 -0.09
N ILE A 173 -0.50 -0.48 -0.72
CA ILE A 173 -0.77 -1.88 -0.39
C ILE A 173 0.51 -2.71 -0.55
N PRO A 174 0.84 -3.57 0.45
CA PRO A 174 2.04 -4.39 0.39
C PRO A 174 1.94 -5.47 -0.70
N ILE A 175 3.06 -5.76 -1.36
CA ILE A 175 3.08 -6.72 -2.49
C ILE A 175 2.67 -8.13 -2.08
N ARG A 176 2.84 -8.51 -0.80
CA ARG A 176 2.40 -9.81 -0.28
C ARG A 176 0.90 -10.06 -0.46
N TYR A 177 0.10 -9.02 -0.66
CA TYR A 177 -1.33 -9.14 -0.92
C TYR A 177 -1.64 -9.63 -2.35
N PHE A 178 -0.79 -9.29 -3.31
CA PHE A 178 -0.98 -9.59 -4.74
C PHE A 178 -0.02 -10.63 -5.31
N MET A 179 1.13 -10.87 -4.66
CA MET A 179 2.16 -11.76 -5.18
C MET A 179 1.67 -13.20 -5.28
N LYS A 180 2.15 -13.90 -6.29
CA LYS A 180 1.95 -15.35 -6.42
C LYS A 180 2.79 -16.07 -5.37
N LYS A 181 2.16 -16.93 -4.56
CA LYS A 181 2.79 -17.68 -3.47
C LYS A 181 2.85 -19.18 -3.73
N ASP A 182 1.94 -19.68 -4.56
CA ASP A 182 1.80 -21.11 -4.83
C ASP A 182 2.53 -21.53 -6.10
N ASN A 183 2.97 -22.77 -6.13
CA ASN A 183 3.66 -23.38 -7.28
C ASN A 183 4.88 -22.56 -7.76
N LEU A 184 5.66 -22.05 -6.82
CA LEU A 184 6.92 -21.39 -7.12
C LEU A 184 7.94 -22.47 -7.54
N ILE A 185 8.48 -22.34 -8.75
CA ILE A 185 9.47 -23.27 -9.28
C ILE A 185 10.85 -22.65 -9.04
N THR A 186 11.68 -23.37 -8.32
CA THR A 186 13.07 -23.00 -8.06
C THR A 186 14.02 -24.05 -8.60
N PHE A 187 15.22 -23.61 -8.98
CA PHE A 187 16.29 -24.49 -9.46
C PHE A 187 17.56 -24.20 -8.68
N SER A 188 18.39 -25.22 -8.52
CA SER A 188 19.74 -25.06 -8.02
C SER A 188 20.67 -24.59 -9.14
N THR A 189 21.75 -23.88 -8.77
CA THR A 189 22.82 -23.55 -9.70
C THR A 189 23.54 -24.77 -10.25
N GLU A 190 23.34 -25.94 -9.63
CA GLU A 190 23.89 -27.23 -10.04
C GLU A 190 22.96 -28.01 -10.98
N ASP A 191 21.71 -27.53 -11.19
CA ASP A 191 20.75 -28.19 -12.06
C ASP A 191 21.17 -28.09 -13.56
N TYR A 192 20.89 -29.13 -14.32
CA TYR A 192 21.21 -29.12 -15.76
C TYR A 192 20.28 -28.15 -16.51
N ILE A 193 20.86 -27.32 -17.34
CA ILE A 193 20.13 -26.33 -18.19
C ILE A 193 19.03 -27.01 -19.02
N ARG A 194 19.24 -28.25 -19.46
CA ARG A 194 18.24 -29.01 -20.21
C ARG A 194 16.99 -29.28 -19.39
N ASP A 195 17.14 -29.59 -18.10
CA ASP A 195 16.03 -29.94 -17.22
C ASP A 195 15.28 -28.67 -16.83
N ILE A 196 16.02 -27.59 -16.55
CA ILE A 196 15.45 -26.23 -16.35
C ILE A 196 14.60 -25.84 -17.56
N ARG A 197 15.11 -25.98 -18.79
CA ARG A 197 14.37 -25.66 -20.03
C ARG A 197 13.09 -26.47 -20.17
N THR A 198 13.13 -27.75 -19.85
CA THR A 198 11.97 -28.64 -19.94
C THR A 198 10.86 -28.16 -18.96
N VAL A 199 11.22 -27.90 -17.71
CA VAL A 199 10.27 -27.41 -16.71
C VAL A 199 9.73 -26.03 -17.09
N MET A 200 10.61 -25.12 -17.54
CA MET A 200 10.19 -23.81 -18.02
C MET A 200 9.23 -23.89 -19.21
N ALA A 201 9.46 -24.75 -20.18
CA ALA A 201 8.59 -24.94 -21.34
C ALA A 201 7.18 -25.40 -20.93
N VAL A 202 7.08 -26.27 -19.93
CA VAL A 202 5.79 -26.74 -19.41
C VAL A 202 5.08 -25.69 -18.58
N SER A 203 5.84 -24.91 -17.79
CA SER A 203 5.28 -23.90 -16.88
C SER A 203 4.96 -22.59 -17.59
N TYR A 204 5.71 -22.22 -18.63
CA TYR A 204 5.55 -20.99 -19.39
C TYR A 204 4.51 -21.07 -20.51
N THR A 205 3.97 -22.25 -20.84
CA THR A 205 2.81 -22.33 -21.75
C THR A 205 1.58 -21.60 -21.25
N HIS A 206 1.59 -21.18 -19.96
CA HIS A 206 0.55 -20.31 -19.38
C HIS A 206 0.97 -18.85 -19.19
N LEU A 207 2.24 -18.49 -19.40
CA LEU A 207 2.79 -17.15 -19.14
C LEU A 207 3.21 -16.38 -20.40
N THR A 208 3.37 -17.07 -21.52
CA THR A 208 3.77 -16.46 -22.78
C THR A 208 2.81 -16.91 -23.87
N LEU A 209 1.73 -16.20 -23.98
CA LEU A 209 1.01 -16.15 -25.25
C LEU A 209 0.97 -14.71 -25.72
N PRO A 210 1.13 -14.56 -27.02
CA PRO A 210 1.49 -13.35 -27.74
C PRO A 210 0.51 -12.23 -27.62
#